data_20a79cf05b84f96420754b5aaf14afa3
#
_entry.id   20a79cf05b84f96420754b5aaf14afa3
#
_cell.length_a   1.000
_cell.length_b   1.000
_cell.length_c   1.000
_cell.angle_alpha   90.00
_cell.angle_beta   90.00
_cell.angle_gamma   90.00
#
_symmetry.space_group_name_H-M   'P 1'
#
loop_
_entity.id
_entity.type
_entity.pdbx_description
1 polymer ?
#
loop_
_entity_poly.entity_id
_entity_poly.type
_entity_poly.pdbx_seq_one_letter_code
_entity_poly.pdbx_strand_id
1 'polypeptide(L)'
;MKKSVIYIVAALSAAILLGSCATTKKSDVYATIYSEKPEVFLIMPPINNSNYVEAKDCFYTTMNVPLAEAGYYVLPPAAVYDTMQRESAYDSERFIDGSLKKFNQLFGCDVAVFTIIKSWDKSLVGSAIVIEIEYIFKSAKTDEVLFRRDATIKCDTSTGTSTNSLLGSLIIAAVDAVKTAVSEYVDVAARCNITALSDLPAGKYSPKYGLDGAESAMGAKITITASK
;
A
#
# COMPACT_ATOMS: atom_id res chain seq x y z
N MET A 1 -51.27 -26.31 12.73
CA MET A 1 -50.39 -26.45 11.57
C MET A 1 -49.98 -25.15 10.90
N LYS A 2 -50.89 -24.22 10.58
CA LYS A 2 -50.51 -22.94 9.92
C LYS A 2 -49.52 -22.05 10.72
N LYS A 3 -49.67 -21.96 12.05
CA LYS A 3 -48.77 -21.15 12.90
C LYS A 3 -47.33 -21.70 12.96
N SER A 4 -47.16 -23.01 13.00
CA SER A 4 -45.84 -23.63 13.03
C SER A 4 -45.04 -23.44 11.72
N VAL A 5 -45.75 -23.42 10.58
CA VAL A 5 -45.12 -23.16 9.27
C VAL A 5 -44.62 -21.69 9.19
N ILE A 6 -45.39 -20.75 9.76
CA ILE A 6 -44.99 -19.33 9.79
C ILE A 6 -43.71 -19.11 10.63
N TYR A 7 -43.58 -19.80 11.77
CA TYR A 7 -42.35 -19.73 12.59
C TYR A 7 -41.13 -20.36 11.92
N ILE A 8 -41.33 -21.46 11.18
CA ILE A 8 -40.25 -22.11 10.43
C ILE A 8 -39.77 -21.21 9.27
N VAL A 9 -40.68 -20.57 8.54
CA VAL A 9 -40.34 -19.64 7.46
C VAL A 9 -39.68 -18.39 8.02
N ALA A 10 -40.12 -17.85 9.13
CA ALA A 10 -39.51 -16.71 9.80
C ALA A 10 -38.10 -17.02 10.34
N ALA A 11 -37.88 -18.22 10.88
CA ALA A 11 -36.57 -18.67 11.34
C ALA A 11 -35.60 -18.89 10.17
N LEU A 12 -36.10 -19.43 9.05
CA LEU A 12 -35.29 -19.63 7.84
C LEU A 12 -34.88 -18.31 7.17
N SER A 13 -35.81 -17.30 7.15
CA SER A 13 -35.49 -15.97 6.63
C SER A 13 -34.52 -15.20 7.52
N ALA A 14 -34.61 -15.35 8.85
CA ALA A 14 -33.66 -14.76 9.79
C ALA A 14 -32.23 -15.37 9.65
N ALA A 15 -32.13 -16.68 9.37
CA ALA A 15 -30.84 -17.33 9.15
C ALA A 15 -30.12 -16.86 7.86
N ILE A 16 -30.88 -16.47 6.82
CA ILE A 16 -30.32 -15.96 5.56
C ILE A 16 -29.77 -14.53 5.73
N LEU A 17 -30.32 -13.74 6.66
CA LEU A 17 -29.86 -12.37 6.92
C LEU A 17 -28.58 -12.28 7.76
N LEU A 18 -28.17 -13.36 8.43
CA LEU A 18 -26.97 -13.42 9.26
C LEU A 18 -25.72 -13.86 8.49
N GLY A 19 -25.83 -14.23 7.21
CA GLY A 19 -24.74 -14.79 6.40
C GLY A 19 -23.94 -13.79 5.56
N SER A 20 -24.13 -12.46 5.67
CA SER A 20 -23.60 -11.52 4.67
C SER A 20 -22.54 -10.54 5.18
N CYS A 21 -21.65 -10.97 6.05
CA CYS A 21 -20.38 -10.25 6.28
C CYS A 21 -19.20 -11.20 6.08
N ALA A 22 -19.08 -11.77 4.88
CA ALA A 22 -17.88 -12.49 4.52
C ALA A 22 -16.74 -11.47 4.31
N THR A 23 -15.92 -11.25 5.34
CA THR A 23 -14.66 -10.52 5.19
C THR A 23 -13.80 -11.26 4.19
N THR A 24 -13.41 -10.58 3.12
CA THR A 24 -12.52 -11.17 2.10
C THR A 24 -11.16 -11.45 2.74
N LYS A 25 -10.64 -12.68 2.57
CA LYS A 25 -9.38 -13.11 3.18
C LYS A 25 -8.18 -12.69 2.32
N LYS A 26 -7.04 -12.46 2.97
CA LYS A 26 -5.77 -12.20 2.28
C LYS A 26 -5.40 -13.32 1.31
N SER A 27 -5.58 -14.59 1.68
CA SER A 27 -5.33 -15.75 0.81
C SER A 27 -6.08 -15.72 -0.50
N ASP A 28 -7.28 -15.11 -0.52
CA ASP A 28 -8.13 -15.08 -1.70
C ASP A 28 -7.78 -13.89 -2.60
N VAL A 29 -7.52 -12.71 -1.98
CA VAL A 29 -7.21 -11.47 -2.70
C VAL A 29 -5.79 -11.47 -3.25
N TYR A 30 -4.83 -12.00 -2.48
CA TYR A 30 -3.39 -11.96 -2.78
C TYR A 30 -2.83 -13.34 -3.14
N ALA A 31 -3.64 -14.20 -3.75
CA ALA A 31 -3.27 -15.58 -4.08
C ALA A 31 -1.94 -15.68 -4.85
N THR A 32 -1.68 -14.75 -5.77
CA THR A 32 -0.43 -14.67 -6.54
C THR A 32 0.78 -14.38 -5.67
N ILE A 33 0.69 -13.47 -4.68
CA ILE A 33 1.78 -13.20 -3.74
C ILE A 33 2.07 -14.45 -2.90
N TYR A 34 1.02 -15.13 -2.40
CA TYR A 34 1.20 -16.37 -1.62
C TYR A 34 1.79 -17.51 -2.44
N SER A 35 1.52 -17.58 -3.74
CA SER A 35 2.07 -18.61 -4.63
C SER A 35 3.50 -18.33 -5.06
N GLU A 36 3.84 -17.08 -5.44
CA GLU A 36 5.19 -16.69 -5.86
C GLU A 36 6.17 -16.54 -4.70
N LYS A 37 5.67 -16.21 -3.51
CA LYS A 37 6.48 -16.00 -2.29
C LYS A 37 7.67 -15.06 -2.52
N PRO A 38 7.44 -13.86 -3.03
CA PRO A 38 8.54 -12.93 -3.33
C PRO A 38 9.26 -12.51 -2.04
N GLU A 39 10.57 -12.33 -2.13
CA GLU A 39 11.40 -11.94 -0.99
C GLU A 39 11.99 -10.55 -1.15
N VAL A 40 12.47 -10.21 -2.36
CA VAL A 40 13.25 -9.00 -2.65
C VAL A 40 12.42 -8.00 -3.46
N PHE A 41 12.20 -6.83 -2.88
CA PHE A 41 11.41 -5.74 -3.47
C PHE A 41 12.30 -4.59 -3.93
N LEU A 42 12.06 -4.13 -5.15
CA LEU A 42 12.70 -2.98 -5.75
C LEU A 42 11.64 -1.88 -5.91
N ILE A 43 11.87 -0.72 -5.31
CA ILE A 43 10.98 0.44 -5.45
C ILE A 43 11.39 1.21 -6.70
N MET A 44 10.44 1.34 -7.64
CA MET A 44 10.61 2.17 -8.83
C MET A 44 10.36 3.65 -8.49
N PRO A 45 11.06 4.59 -9.14
CA PRO A 45 10.74 6.01 -9.00
C PRO A 45 9.27 6.27 -9.28
N PRO A 46 8.51 6.96 -8.39
CA PRO A 46 7.09 7.19 -8.59
C PRO A 46 6.78 8.00 -9.84
N ILE A 47 5.67 7.67 -10.49
CA ILE A 47 5.08 8.43 -11.58
C ILE A 47 4.21 9.51 -10.97
N ASN A 48 4.51 10.79 -11.25
CA ASN A 48 3.80 11.90 -10.64
C ASN A 48 2.96 12.66 -11.67
N ASN A 49 1.66 12.42 -11.64
CA ASN A 49 0.66 13.12 -12.46
C ASN A 49 -0.05 14.26 -11.69
N SER A 50 0.39 14.54 -10.46
CA SER A 50 -0.16 15.61 -9.64
C SER A 50 0.50 16.96 -9.93
N ASN A 51 -0.12 18.03 -9.41
CA ASN A 51 0.43 19.39 -9.48
C ASN A 51 1.51 19.66 -8.41
N TYR A 52 1.78 18.70 -7.52
CA TYR A 52 2.76 18.84 -6.45
C TYR A 52 4.06 18.13 -6.85
N VAL A 53 5.08 18.91 -7.20
CA VAL A 53 6.34 18.40 -7.78
C VAL A 53 7.07 17.47 -6.82
N GLU A 54 7.14 17.82 -5.53
CA GLU A 54 7.84 17.10 -4.47
C GLU A 54 7.14 15.78 -4.06
N ALA A 55 5.90 15.55 -4.52
CA ALA A 55 5.17 14.32 -4.21
C ALA A 55 5.97 13.07 -4.60
N LYS A 56 6.67 13.11 -5.74
CA LYS A 56 7.52 12.01 -6.21
C LYS A 56 8.53 11.59 -5.14
N ASP A 57 9.29 12.54 -4.62
CA ASP A 57 10.35 12.27 -3.65
C ASP A 57 9.78 11.87 -2.29
N CYS A 58 8.67 12.48 -1.87
CA CYS A 58 7.98 12.15 -0.62
C CYS A 58 7.51 10.67 -0.63
N PHE A 59 6.86 10.22 -1.71
CA PHE A 59 6.41 8.85 -1.83
C PHE A 59 7.56 7.86 -2.01
N TYR A 60 8.58 8.22 -2.79
CA TYR A 60 9.73 7.34 -3.01
C TYR A 60 10.50 7.04 -1.73
N THR A 61 10.76 8.06 -0.92
CA THR A 61 11.56 7.93 0.31
C THR A 61 10.83 7.23 1.45
N THR A 62 9.50 7.18 1.41
CA THR A 62 8.67 6.59 2.49
C THR A 62 8.11 5.21 2.17
N MET A 63 8.22 4.74 0.92
CA MET A 63 7.68 3.44 0.48
C MET A 63 8.38 2.24 1.11
N ASN A 64 9.65 2.36 1.45
CA ASN A 64 10.41 1.26 2.07
C ASN A 64 9.84 0.84 3.44
N VAL A 65 9.20 1.75 4.17
CA VAL A 65 8.70 1.48 5.54
C VAL A 65 7.64 0.39 5.56
N PRO A 66 6.47 0.53 4.89
CA PRO A 66 5.43 -0.49 4.94
C PRO A 66 5.86 -1.83 4.35
N LEU A 67 6.75 -1.83 3.37
CA LEU A 67 7.27 -3.07 2.77
C LEU A 67 8.19 -3.81 3.73
N ALA A 68 9.11 -3.10 4.41
CA ALA A 68 10.00 -3.69 5.40
C ALA A 68 9.23 -4.20 6.63
N GLU A 69 8.23 -3.44 7.10
CA GLU A 69 7.36 -3.85 8.22
C GLU A 69 6.50 -5.06 7.89
N ALA A 70 6.06 -5.20 6.62
CA ALA A 70 5.39 -6.41 6.16
C ALA A 70 6.34 -7.62 6.12
N GLY A 71 7.67 -7.43 6.23
CA GLY A 71 8.67 -8.48 6.28
C GLY A 71 9.29 -8.83 4.93
N TYR A 72 9.34 -7.88 4.00
CA TYR A 72 10.08 -8.02 2.74
C TYR A 72 11.48 -7.42 2.82
N TYR A 73 12.42 -7.96 2.08
CA TYR A 73 13.72 -7.33 1.89
C TYR A 73 13.59 -6.24 0.83
N VAL A 74 13.79 -4.99 1.23
CA VAL A 74 13.68 -3.84 0.33
C VAL A 74 15.09 -3.41 -0.08
N LEU A 75 15.35 -3.39 -1.38
CA LEU A 75 16.61 -2.86 -1.91
C LEU A 75 16.74 -1.38 -1.55
N PRO A 76 17.95 -0.92 -1.12
CA PRO A 76 18.15 0.48 -0.72
C PRO A 76 17.75 1.46 -1.84
N PRO A 77 16.68 2.28 -1.67
CA PRO A 77 16.14 3.09 -2.77
C PRO A 77 17.16 4.05 -3.37
N ALA A 78 18.03 4.66 -2.56
CA ALA A 78 19.03 5.61 -3.04
C ALA A 78 20.07 4.93 -3.97
N ALA A 79 20.55 3.73 -3.63
CA ALA A 79 21.50 2.99 -4.46
C ALA A 79 20.87 2.48 -5.75
N VAL A 80 19.61 2.02 -5.67
CA VAL A 80 18.82 1.63 -6.83
C VAL A 80 18.61 2.80 -7.77
N TYR A 81 18.24 3.97 -7.26
CA TYR A 81 18.00 5.18 -8.04
C TYR A 81 19.27 5.66 -8.77
N ASP A 82 20.42 5.69 -8.08
CA ASP A 82 21.71 6.04 -8.69
C ASP A 82 22.07 5.08 -9.85
N THR A 83 21.86 3.78 -9.65
CA THR A 83 22.09 2.80 -10.70
C THR A 83 21.13 2.98 -11.87
N MET A 84 19.84 3.20 -11.61
CA MET A 84 18.85 3.47 -12.66
C MET A 84 19.15 4.73 -13.45
N GLN A 85 19.65 5.79 -12.79
CA GLN A 85 20.06 7.01 -13.49
C GLN A 85 21.22 6.75 -14.46
N ARG A 86 22.23 6.00 -14.04
CA ARG A 86 23.39 5.64 -14.89
C ARG A 86 22.96 4.81 -16.10
N GLU A 87 21.99 3.92 -15.94
CA GLU A 87 21.46 3.06 -17.00
C GLU A 87 20.30 3.71 -17.80
N SER A 88 19.98 5.00 -17.56
CA SER A 88 18.85 5.70 -18.17
C SER A 88 17.51 4.95 -17.96
N ALA A 89 17.36 4.26 -16.84
CA ALA A 89 16.21 3.41 -16.47
C ALA A 89 15.35 4.01 -15.36
N TYR A 90 15.47 5.30 -15.08
CA TYR A 90 14.74 6.00 -14.01
C TYR A 90 13.31 6.42 -14.40
N ASP A 91 12.95 6.26 -15.67
CA ASP A 91 11.62 6.58 -16.21
C ASP A 91 10.72 5.35 -16.08
N SER A 92 9.97 5.30 -14.97
CA SER A 92 9.15 4.14 -14.59
C SER A 92 8.00 3.86 -15.54
N GLU A 93 7.47 4.89 -16.24
CA GLU A 93 6.39 4.75 -17.22
C GLU A 93 6.74 3.74 -18.31
N ARG A 94 8.01 3.69 -18.70
CA ARG A 94 8.49 2.80 -19.76
C ARG A 94 8.47 1.33 -19.39
N PHE A 95 8.41 1.02 -18.09
CA PHE A 95 8.56 -0.34 -17.56
C PHE A 95 7.27 -0.92 -17.00
N ILE A 96 6.25 -0.09 -16.78
CA ILE A 96 5.00 -0.54 -16.17
C ILE A 96 4.30 -1.61 -17.02
N ASP A 97 4.33 -1.47 -18.34
CA ASP A 97 3.78 -2.44 -19.29
C ASP A 97 4.87 -3.31 -19.96
N GLY A 98 6.13 -3.00 -19.69
CA GLY A 98 7.29 -3.70 -20.24
C GLY A 98 7.74 -4.91 -19.43
N SER A 99 8.76 -5.61 -19.95
CA SER A 99 9.38 -6.72 -19.21
C SER A 99 10.37 -6.23 -18.16
N LEU A 100 10.29 -6.83 -16.97
CA LEU A 100 11.14 -6.55 -15.82
C LEU A 100 12.29 -7.53 -15.64
N LYS A 101 12.46 -8.48 -16.57
CA LYS A 101 13.53 -9.51 -16.47
C LYS A 101 14.91 -8.93 -16.33
N LYS A 102 15.19 -7.79 -16.96
CA LYS A 102 16.47 -7.09 -16.82
C LYS A 102 16.69 -6.56 -15.40
N PHE A 103 15.61 -6.10 -14.73
CA PHE A 103 15.69 -5.66 -13.34
C PHE A 103 15.96 -6.83 -12.40
N ASN A 104 15.32 -7.99 -12.63
CA ASN A 104 15.64 -9.20 -11.88
C ASN A 104 17.12 -9.60 -12.07
N GLN A 105 17.64 -9.57 -13.28
CA GLN A 105 19.04 -9.92 -13.58
C GLN A 105 20.05 -8.94 -12.97
N LEU A 106 19.75 -7.63 -12.99
CA LEU A 106 20.66 -6.59 -12.51
C LEU A 106 20.61 -6.43 -10.99
N PHE A 107 19.43 -6.43 -10.41
CA PHE A 107 19.22 -6.11 -8.99
C PHE A 107 18.91 -7.34 -8.13
N GLY A 108 18.62 -8.50 -8.73
CA GLY A 108 18.19 -9.69 -7.99
C GLY A 108 16.81 -9.55 -7.34
N CYS A 109 15.98 -8.59 -7.80
CA CYS A 109 14.66 -8.36 -7.23
C CYS A 109 13.64 -9.37 -7.75
N ASP A 110 12.70 -9.76 -6.89
CA ASP A 110 11.55 -10.58 -7.26
C ASP A 110 10.38 -9.72 -7.74
N VAL A 111 10.22 -8.53 -7.15
CA VAL A 111 9.09 -7.61 -7.42
C VAL A 111 9.61 -6.21 -7.65
N ALA A 112 9.06 -5.53 -8.66
CA ALA A 112 9.15 -4.10 -8.85
C ALA A 112 7.85 -3.43 -8.39
N VAL A 113 7.99 -2.42 -7.52
CA VAL A 113 6.88 -1.65 -6.94
C VAL A 113 6.75 -0.34 -7.69
N PHE A 114 5.64 -0.17 -8.40
CA PHE A 114 5.28 1.07 -9.07
C PHE A 114 4.28 1.84 -8.24
N THR A 115 4.45 3.15 -8.20
CA THR A 115 3.56 4.10 -7.53
C THR A 115 3.18 5.18 -8.52
N ILE A 116 1.86 5.36 -8.75
CA ILE A 116 1.33 6.40 -9.64
C ILE A 116 0.52 7.38 -8.80
N ILE A 117 1.05 8.58 -8.61
CA ILE A 117 0.39 9.66 -7.90
C ILE A 117 -0.53 10.36 -8.90
N LYS A 118 -1.85 10.14 -8.78
CA LYS A 118 -2.86 10.67 -9.70
C LYS A 118 -3.22 12.11 -9.37
N SER A 119 -3.42 12.41 -8.08
CA SER A 119 -3.66 13.76 -7.60
C SER A 119 -3.10 13.97 -6.18
N TRP A 120 -2.87 15.22 -5.84
CA TRP A 120 -2.48 15.70 -4.52
C TRP A 120 -3.13 17.05 -4.29
N ASP A 121 -4.30 17.06 -3.67
CA ASP A 121 -5.14 18.23 -3.56
C ASP A 121 -5.37 18.64 -2.10
N LYS A 122 -5.24 19.94 -1.83
CA LYS A 122 -5.66 20.50 -0.56
C LYS A 122 -7.19 20.61 -0.55
N SER A 123 -7.83 20.07 0.48
CA SER A 123 -9.27 20.22 0.65
C SER A 123 -9.64 21.70 0.80
N LEU A 124 -10.69 22.11 0.08
CA LEU A 124 -11.25 23.47 0.21
C LEU A 124 -11.96 23.67 1.56
N VAL A 125 -12.28 22.60 2.27
CA VAL A 125 -12.96 22.62 3.56
C VAL A 125 -12.13 21.85 4.59
N GLY A 126 -11.57 22.59 5.55
CA GLY A 126 -10.74 22.02 6.62
C GLY A 126 -9.25 21.84 6.27
N SER A 127 -8.50 21.34 7.23
CA SER A 127 -7.05 21.10 7.12
C SER A 127 -6.79 19.67 6.64
N ALA A 128 -7.23 19.32 5.42
CA ALA A 128 -7.02 17.99 4.89
C ALA A 128 -6.35 18.03 3.51
N ILE A 129 -5.52 17.03 3.24
CA ILE A 129 -4.95 16.75 1.92
C ILE A 129 -5.60 15.47 1.42
N VAL A 130 -6.11 15.50 0.19
CA VAL A 130 -6.68 14.33 -0.49
C VAL A 130 -5.71 13.88 -1.57
N ILE A 131 -5.33 12.61 -1.52
CA ILE A 131 -4.39 12.02 -2.45
C ILE A 131 -5.07 10.86 -3.15
N GLU A 132 -5.01 10.85 -4.46
CA GLU A 132 -5.37 9.70 -5.28
C GLU A 132 -4.09 9.05 -5.80
N ILE A 133 -3.92 7.76 -5.49
CA ILE A 133 -2.68 7.04 -5.76
C ILE A 133 -2.98 5.59 -6.15
N GLU A 134 -2.16 5.07 -7.04
CA GLU A 134 -2.22 3.67 -7.45
C GLU A 134 -0.89 2.98 -7.16
N TYR A 135 -0.98 1.82 -6.55
CA TYR A 135 0.15 0.92 -6.28
C TYR A 135 0.03 -0.30 -7.16
N ILE A 136 1.12 -0.66 -7.84
CA ILE A 136 1.21 -1.86 -8.67
C ILE A 136 2.50 -2.60 -8.32
N PHE A 137 2.37 -3.84 -7.83
CA PHE A 137 3.52 -4.72 -7.62
C PHE A 137 3.54 -5.74 -8.74
N LYS A 138 4.64 -5.77 -9.47
CA LYS A 138 4.79 -6.59 -10.65
C LYS A 138 5.96 -7.55 -10.47
N SER A 139 5.73 -8.83 -10.76
CA SER A 139 6.78 -9.85 -10.72
C SER A 139 7.89 -9.49 -11.71
N ALA A 140 9.12 -9.46 -11.25
CA ALA A 140 10.28 -9.25 -12.11
C ALA A 140 10.72 -10.53 -12.86
N LYS A 141 10.08 -11.68 -12.54
CA LYS A 141 10.33 -12.98 -13.16
C LYS A 141 9.31 -13.30 -14.26
N THR A 142 8.02 -13.07 -13.96
CA THR A 142 6.91 -13.47 -14.83
C THR A 142 6.26 -12.29 -15.56
N ASP A 143 6.56 -11.06 -15.17
CA ASP A 143 5.91 -9.82 -15.60
C ASP A 143 4.43 -9.71 -15.17
N GLU A 144 3.92 -10.65 -14.35
CA GLU A 144 2.55 -10.64 -13.82
C GLU A 144 2.36 -9.58 -12.74
N VAL A 145 1.15 -9.02 -12.67
CA VAL A 145 0.76 -8.11 -11.59
C VAL A 145 0.33 -8.94 -10.38
N LEU A 146 1.12 -8.88 -9.31
CA LEU A 146 0.89 -9.59 -8.05
C LEU A 146 -0.05 -8.85 -7.11
N PHE A 147 -0.04 -7.52 -7.18
CA PHE A 147 -0.84 -6.63 -6.34
C PHE A 147 -1.17 -5.37 -7.11
N ARG A 148 -2.43 -4.93 -6.99
CA ARG A 148 -2.87 -3.64 -7.52
C ARG A 148 -3.86 -3.01 -6.55
N ARG A 149 -3.66 -1.73 -6.26
CA ARG A 149 -4.53 -0.95 -5.39
C ARG A 149 -4.66 0.48 -5.85
N ASP A 150 -5.91 0.90 -6.10
CA ASP A 150 -6.31 2.30 -6.20
C ASP A 150 -6.75 2.82 -4.83
N ALA A 151 -6.10 3.85 -4.34
CA ALA A 151 -6.40 4.44 -3.04
C ALA A 151 -6.74 5.92 -3.16
N THR A 152 -7.86 6.32 -2.58
CA THR A 152 -8.17 7.72 -2.27
C THR A 152 -8.00 7.92 -0.77
N ILE A 153 -6.99 8.69 -0.39
CA ILE A 153 -6.60 8.84 1.01
C ILE A 153 -6.76 10.29 1.43
N LYS A 154 -7.61 10.51 2.44
CA LYS A 154 -7.77 11.81 3.08
C LYS A 154 -6.88 11.87 4.31
N CYS A 155 -5.85 12.70 4.27
CA CYS A 155 -4.96 12.95 5.40
C CYS A 155 -5.41 14.22 6.12
N ASP A 156 -5.80 14.11 7.39
CA ASP A 156 -6.04 15.26 8.25
C ASP A 156 -4.70 15.87 8.66
N THR A 157 -4.51 17.14 8.34
CA THR A 157 -3.32 17.93 8.72
C THR A 157 -3.59 18.86 9.91
N SER A 158 -4.77 18.80 10.53
CA SER A 158 -5.05 19.56 11.74
C SER A 158 -4.11 19.15 12.87
N THR A 159 -3.64 20.12 13.64
CA THR A 159 -2.68 19.95 14.75
C THR A 159 -3.32 19.34 16.02
N GLY A 160 -4.14 18.30 15.86
CA GLY A 160 -4.76 17.55 16.95
C GLY A 160 -4.00 16.26 17.24
N THR A 161 -3.33 16.20 18.37
CA THR A 161 -2.65 15.00 18.86
C THR A 161 -3.66 13.93 19.26
N SER A 162 -3.83 12.89 18.44
CA SER A 162 -4.40 11.63 18.94
C SER A 162 -3.75 10.46 18.23
N THR A 163 -2.72 9.92 18.84
CA THR A 163 -2.02 8.70 18.42
C THR A 163 -2.45 7.54 19.30
N ASN A 164 -3.34 6.70 18.78
CA ASN A 164 -3.68 5.41 19.39
C ASN A 164 -3.22 4.20 18.56
N SER A 165 -2.22 4.37 17.71
CA SER A 165 -1.65 3.28 16.91
C SER A 165 -0.16 3.17 17.16
N LEU A 166 0.30 1.96 17.52
CA LEU A 166 1.72 1.65 17.74
C LEU A 166 2.60 1.93 16.50
N LEU A 167 2.04 1.83 15.30
CA LEU A 167 2.73 2.14 14.03
C LEU A 167 2.89 3.65 13.82
N GLY A 168 1.88 4.44 14.19
CA GLY A 168 1.96 5.91 14.14
C GLY A 168 3.03 6.49 15.05
N SER A 169 3.26 5.89 16.22
CA SER A 169 4.25 6.38 17.19
C SER A 169 5.71 6.18 16.75
N LEU A 170 6.02 5.12 15.99
CA LEU A 170 7.38 4.88 15.48
C LEU A 170 7.76 5.90 14.39
N ILE A 171 6.81 6.28 13.54
CA ILE A 171 7.06 7.26 12.47
C ILE A 171 7.19 8.67 13.04
N ILE A 172 6.36 9.03 14.03
CA ILE A 172 6.42 10.34 14.69
C ILE A 172 7.74 10.53 15.42
N ALA A 173 8.26 9.49 16.10
CA ALA A 173 9.54 9.56 16.77
C ALA A 173 10.73 9.82 15.82
N ALA A 174 10.65 9.38 14.57
CA ALA A 174 11.68 9.65 13.56
C ALA A 174 11.53 11.04 12.90
N VAL A 175 10.34 11.61 12.86
CA VAL A 175 10.01 12.87 12.15
C VAL A 175 10.00 14.09 13.08
N ASP A 176 9.83 13.95 14.40
CA ASP A 176 9.78 15.06 15.35
C ASP A 176 11.11 15.87 15.45
N ALA A 177 12.18 15.38 14.86
CA ALA A 177 13.49 16.03 14.91
C ALA A 177 13.66 17.19 13.90
N VAL A 178 12.84 17.32 12.85
CA VAL A 178 12.99 18.35 11.81
C VAL A 178 11.64 18.92 11.38
N LYS A 179 11.16 19.93 12.09
CA LYS A 179 9.92 20.66 11.75
C LYS A 179 10.18 21.72 10.68
N THR A 180 10.05 21.35 9.42
CA THR A 180 9.89 22.30 8.30
C THR A 180 8.63 21.95 7.50
N ALA A 181 8.10 22.88 6.70
CA ALA A 181 6.91 22.61 5.85
C ALA A 181 7.07 21.38 4.95
N VAL A 182 8.29 21.03 4.57
CA VAL A 182 8.63 19.82 3.80
C VAL A 182 8.36 18.55 4.64
N SER A 183 8.55 18.59 5.95
CA SER A 183 8.32 17.43 6.82
C SER A 183 6.85 17.04 6.92
N GLU A 184 5.92 17.99 6.80
CA GLU A 184 4.47 17.68 6.80
C GLU A 184 4.07 16.85 5.58
N TYR A 185 4.64 17.13 4.41
CA TYR A 185 4.32 16.40 3.18
C TYR A 185 4.93 15.00 3.14
N VAL A 186 6.14 14.84 3.68
CA VAL A 186 6.77 13.52 3.86
C VAL A 186 5.95 12.66 4.82
N ASP A 187 5.47 13.24 5.93
CA ASP A 187 4.59 12.55 6.89
C ASP A 187 3.26 12.14 6.23
N VAL A 188 2.66 13.01 5.41
CA VAL A 188 1.46 12.68 4.64
C VAL A 188 1.72 11.50 3.70
N ALA A 189 2.80 11.51 2.93
CA ALA A 189 3.16 10.43 2.02
C ALA A 189 3.42 9.10 2.77
N ALA A 190 4.12 9.17 3.91
CA ALA A 190 4.37 8.01 4.77
C ALA A 190 3.07 7.38 5.27
N ARG A 191 2.16 8.20 5.79
CA ARG A 191 0.84 7.73 6.25
C ARG A 191 0.02 7.13 5.12
N CYS A 192 0.06 7.72 3.92
CA CYS A 192 -0.59 7.15 2.75
C CYS A 192 -0.05 5.76 2.42
N ASN A 193 1.28 5.61 2.30
CA ASN A 193 1.93 4.35 2.00
C ASN A 193 1.59 3.28 3.05
N ILE A 194 1.71 3.61 4.33
CA ILE A 194 1.44 2.68 5.44
C ILE A 194 -0.03 2.26 5.45
N THR A 195 -0.95 3.21 5.36
CA THR A 195 -2.37 2.90 5.44
C THR A 195 -2.83 2.10 4.23
N ALA A 196 -2.39 2.48 3.03
CA ALA A 196 -2.77 1.78 1.80
C ALA A 196 -2.19 0.37 1.70
N LEU A 197 -1.09 0.07 2.37
CA LEU A 197 -0.37 -1.20 2.28
C LEU A 197 -0.42 -2.00 3.59
N SER A 198 -1.27 -1.60 4.56
CA SER A 198 -1.32 -2.19 5.90
C SER A 198 -1.76 -3.64 5.96
N ASP A 199 -2.42 -4.14 4.91
CA ASP A 199 -2.90 -5.53 4.79
C ASP A 199 -2.08 -6.37 3.82
N LEU A 200 -0.88 -5.94 3.43
CA LEU A 200 0.01 -6.78 2.61
C LEU A 200 0.21 -8.15 3.27
N PRO A 201 0.29 -9.23 2.48
CA PRO A 201 0.73 -10.51 2.98
C PRO A 201 2.06 -10.42 3.70
N ALA A 202 2.22 -11.20 4.77
CA ALA A 202 3.45 -11.25 5.52
C ALA A 202 4.60 -11.83 4.67
N GLY A 203 5.66 -11.05 4.50
CA GLY A 203 6.88 -11.45 3.80
C GLY A 203 7.74 -12.40 4.64
N LYS A 204 8.77 -12.96 4.03
CA LYS A 204 9.65 -14.00 4.59
C LYS A 204 10.25 -13.65 5.95
N TYR A 205 10.52 -12.38 6.20
CA TYR A 205 11.15 -11.91 7.44
C TYR A 205 10.14 -11.50 8.52
N SER A 206 8.84 -11.68 8.25
CA SER A 206 7.77 -11.45 9.23
C SER A 206 7.54 -12.70 10.09
N PRO A 207 7.30 -12.54 11.42
CA PRO A 207 6.86 -13.64 12.28
C PRO A 207 5.55 -14.31 11.84
N LYS A 208 4.73 -13.57 11.05
CA LYS A 208 3.45 -14.06 10.52
C LYS A 208 3.57 -14.72 9.15
N TYR A 209 4.77 -14.92 8.62
CA TYR A 209 4.96 -15.50 7.29
C TYR A 209 4.20 -16.81 7.11
N GLY A 210 3.33 -16.86 6.10
CA GLY A 210 2.49 -18.02 5.80
C GLY A 210 1.35 -18.29 6.80
N LEU A 211 1.15 -17.45 7.82
CA LEU A 211 0.13 -17.62 8.86
C LEU A 211 -1.03 -16.63 8.77
N ASP A 212 -0.88 -15.55 7.99
CA ASP A 212 -1.81 -14.43 7.92
C ASP A 212 -2.90 -14.55 6.83
N GLY A 213 -2.92 -15.66 6.09
CA GLY A 213 -3.85 -15.86 4.96
C GLY A 213 -5.35 -15.79 5.32
N ALA A 214 -5.70 -16.07 6.59
CA ALA A 214 -7.06 -15.96 7.09
C ALA A 214 -7.44 -14.55 7.57
N GLU A 215 -6.48 -13.62 7.67
CA GLU A 215 -6.73 -12.22 8.04
C GLU A 215 -7.55 -11.51 6.94
N SER A 216 -8.26 -10.47 7.35
CA SER A 216 -9.06 -9.64 6.43
C SER A 216 -8.17 -8.87 5.46
N ALA A 217 -8.57 -8.83 4.20
CA ALA A 217 -7.94 -8.03 3.15
C ALA A 217 -8.80 -6.82 2.79
N MET A 218 -8.14 -5.73 2.43
CA MET A 218 -8.77 -4.58 1.78
C MET A 218 -9.00 -4.89 0.29
N GLY A 219 -9.98 -4.20 -0.32
CA GLY A 219 -10.24 -4.33 -1.75
C GLY A 219 -9.17 -3.67 -2.63
N ALA A 220 -9.24 -3.95 -3.93
CA ALA A 220 -8.38 -3.31 -4.92
C ALA A 220 -8.63 -1.78 -5.05
N LYS A 221 -9.80 -1.30 -4.64
CA LYS A 221 -10.14 0.13 -4.60
C LYS A 221 -10.58 0.49 -3.19
N ILE A 222 -9.87 1.43 -2.57
CA ILE A 222 -10.12 1.86 -1.19
C ILE A 222 -10.29 3.37 -1.10
N THR A 223 -11.14 3.79 -0.16
CA THR A 223 -11.25 5.20 0.26
C THR A 223 -11.14 5.23 1.78
N ILE A 224 -10.09 5.84 2.28
CA ILE A 224 -9.76 5.81 3.71
C ILE A 224 -9.34 7.19 4.20
N THR A 225 -9.47 7.39 5.51
CA THR A 225 -8.92 8.55 6.19
C THR A 225 -7.71 8.10 7.01
N ALA A 226 -6.54 8.64 6.69
CA ALA A 226 -5.33 8.45 7.49
C ALA A 226 -5.34 9.50 8.60
N SER A 227 -5.59 9.07 9.82
CA SER A 227 -5.46 9.91 11.01
C SER A 227 -3.99 10.04 11.44
N LYS A 228 -3.69 11.14 12.13
CA LYS A 228 -2.39 11.32 12.80
C LYS A 228 -2.17 10.27 13.86
#